data_29d92b9366d7a738e1d4378b6e4701b8
#
_entry.id   29d92b9366d7a738e1d4378b6e4701b8
#
_cell.length_a   1.000
_cell.length_b   1.000
_cell.length_c   1.000
_cell.angle_alpha   90.00
_cell.angle_beta   90.00
_cell.angle_gamma   90.00
#
_symmetry.space_group_name_H-M   'P 1'
#
loop_
_entity.id
_entity.type
_entity.pdbx_description
1 polymer ?
#
loop_
_entity_poly.entity_id
_entity_poly.type
_entity_poly.pdbx_seq_one_letter_code
_entity_poly.pdbx_strand_id
1 'polypeptide(L)'
;GVSDQDADEDGVPDCNDECPVDPNKVKPGVCGCSVGDADSDADGVEDCVDPCSDDPNKVQPGVCGCNQADTDTDGDSVADCDDGCPQDAKKLGPGTCGCGIPELDTDKDGTPDCNDGCPADEGKTEPGACGCGVADEDKDGEGTIDCVQVSTTTTTTTTTTTTTTTTTTTTT
;
A
#
# COMPACT_ATOMS: atom_id res chain seq x y z
N GLY A 1 -28.99 -69.74 2.42
CA GLY A 1 -27.83 -69.34 1.68
C GLY A 1 -27.83 -67.83 1.62
N VAL A 2 -26.72 -67.22 1.97
CA VAL A 2 -26.50 -65.80 1.72
C VAL A 2 -26.41 -65.65 0.21
N SER A 3 -27.09 -64.69 -0.40
CA SER A 3 -27.02 -64.43 -1.82
C SER A 3 -25.58 -63.93 -2.15
N ASP A 4 -24.87 -64.62 -3.07
CA ASP A 4 -23.60 -64.17 -3.62
C ASP A 4 -23.86 -63.04 -4.66
N GLN A 5 -24.80 -62.12 -4.35
CA GLN A 5 -25.11 -61.00 -5.20
C GLN A 5 -23.96 -59.98 -5.11
N ASP A 6 -23.57 -59.48 -6.24
CA ASP A 6 -22.59 -58.42 -6.43
C ASP A 6 -23.26 -57.37 -7.34
N ALA A 7 -23.76 -56.31 -6.72
CA ALA A 7 -24.69 -55.39 -7.37
C ALA A 7 -23.98 -54.38 -8.29
N ASP A 8 -22.74 -54.09 -8.05
CA ASP A 8 -21.92 -53.12 -8.86
C ASP A 8 -20.86 -53.81 -9.69
N GLU A 9 -20.73 -55.14 -9.53
CA GLU A 9 -19.83 -56.01 -10.30
C GLU A 9 -18.32 -55.65 -10.12
N ASP A 10 -17.94 -55.17 -8.92
CA ASP A 10 -16.54 -54.96 -8.60
C ASP A 10 -15.75 -56.21 -8.20
N GLY A 11 -16.44 -57.34 -8.07
CA GLY A 11 -15.88 -58.64 -7.70
C GLY A 11 -15.97 -58.98 -6.23
N VAL A 12 -16.58 -58.11 -5.41
CA VAL A 12 -16.84 -58.34 -3.98
C VAL A 12 -18.35 -58.48 -3.73
N PRO A 13 -18.83 -59.60 -3.21
CA PRO A 13 -20.26 -59.76 -2.89
C PRO A 13 -20.78 -58.70 -1.93
N ASP A 14 -22.02 -58.21 -2.16
CA ASP A 14 -22.70 -57.18 -1.34
C ASP A 14 -22.57 -57.42 0.18
N CYS A 15 -22.50 -58.66 0.61
CA CYS A 15 -22.39 -58.99 2.03
C CYS A 15 -21.00 -58.69 2.64
N ASN A 16 -19.99 -58.49 1.82
CA ASN A 16 -18.61 -58.19 2.19
C ASN A 16 -18.15 -56.81 1.68
N ASP A 17 -19.04 -56.12 0.98
CA ASP A 17 -18.81 -54.81 0.43
C ASP A 17 -19.55 -53.73 1.24
N GLU A 18 -18.79 -52.76 1.74
CA GLU A 18 -19.33 -51.60 2.45
C GLU A 18 -19.90 -50.52 1.51
N CYS A 19 -19.58 -50.64 0.18
CA CYS A 19 -20.06 -49.76 -0.87
C CYS A 19 -20.75 -50.49 -2.04
N PRO A 20 -21.79 -51.33 -1.80
CA PRO A 20 -22.33 -52.33 -2.74
C PRO A 20 -23.03 -51.77 -3.98
N VAL A 21 -22.82 -50.49 -4.31
CA VAL A 21 -23.32 -49.78 -5.50
C VAL A 21 -22.24 -48.90 -6.13
N ASP A 22 -20.97 -49.08 -5.70
CA ASP A 22 -19.82 -48.31 -6.21
C ASP A 22 -18.74 -49.23 -6.71
N PRO A 23 -18.66 -49.49 -8.03
CA PRO A 23 -17.72 -50.44 -8.62
C PRO A 23 -16.25 -50.07 -8.48
N ASN A 24 -15.94 -48.96 -7.85
CA ASN A 24 -14.58 -48.48 -7.64
C ASN A 24 -14.16 -48.53 -6.15
N LYS A 25 -15.11 -48.86 -5.24
CA LYS A 25 -14.84 -48.84 -3.80
C LYS A 25 -15.53 -49.99 -3.07
N VAL A 26 -14.73 -50.77 -2.38
CA VAL A 26 -15.18 -51.80 -1.42
C VAL A 26 -15.43 -51.18 -0.02
N LYS A 27 -14.84 -50.04 0.24
CA LYS A 27 -14.97 -49.30 1.52
C LYS A 27 -15.20 -47.80 1.26
N PRO A 28 -15.98 -47.13 2.11
CA PRO A 28 -16.32 -45.75 1.92
C PRO A 28 -15.12 -44.77 1.91
N GLY A 29 -14.02 -45.11 2.59
CA GLY A 29 -12.91 -44.20 2.74
C GLY A 29 -13.31 -42.91 3.48
N VAL A 30 -12.62 -41.81 3.20
CA VAL A 30 -12.90 -40.49 3.80
C VAL A 30 -14.10 -39.84 3.12
N CYS A 31 -14.20 -39.99 1.80
CA CYS A 31 -15.24 -39.34 0.96
C CYS A 31 -16.58 -40.08 0.90
N GLY A 32 -16.67 -41.28 1.52
CA GLY A 32 -17.83 -42.12 1.40
C GLY A 32 -17.86 -42.95 0.12
N CYS A 33 -18.92 -43.71 -0.06
CA CYS A 33 -19.17 -44.43 -1.30
C CYS A 33 -19.58 -43.43 -2.43
N SER A 34 -19.32 -43.78 -3.67
CA SER A 34 -19.66 -42.97 -4.88
C SER A 34 -18.83 -41.69 -5.09
N VAL A 35 -17.88 -41.40 -4.21
CA VAL A 35 -16.91 -40.28 -4.37
C VAL A 35 -15.50 -40.82 -4.21
N GLY A 36 -14.62 -40.53 -5.15
CA GLY A 36 -13.20 -40.94 -5.08
C GLY A 36 -12.49 -40.27 -3.90
N ASP A 37 -11.56 -41.01 -3.26
CA ASP A 37 -10.65 -40.42 -2.26
C ASP A 37 -9.41 -39.85 -3.00
N ALA A 38 -9.64 -38.87 -3.90
CA ALA A 38 -8.56 -38.18 -4.58
C ALA A 38 -8.02 -37.06 -3.67
N ASP A 39 -6.71 -36.84 -3.76
CA ASP A 39 -5.98 -35.76 -3.14
C ASP A 39 -5.22 -35.08 -4.29
N SER A 40 -5.78 -33.99 -4.82
CA SER A 40 -5.33 -33.38 -6.09
C SER A 40 -4.03 -32.60 -5.94
N ASP A 41 -3.81 -31.96 -4.79
CA ASP A 41 -2.63 -31.17 -4.50
C ASP A 41 -1.58 -31.89 -3.65
N ALA A 42 -1.94 -33.07 -3.13
CA ALA A 42 -1.07 -33.96 -2.36
C ALA A 42 -0.64 -33.36 -1.00
N ASP A 43 -1.53 -32.62 -0.35
CA ASP A 43 -1.30 -32.09 0.99
C ASP A 43 -1.65 -33.10 2.11
N GLY A 44 -2.31 -34.20 1.75
CA GLY A 44 -2.73 -35.29 2.65
C GLY A 44 -4.16 -35.21 3.11
N VAL A 45 -4.96 -34.33 2.52
CA VAL A 45 -6.41 -34.21 2.73
C VAL A 45 -7.12 -34.45 1.41
N GLU A 46 -8.13 -35.29 1.41
CA GLU A 46 -8.86 -35.64 0.19
C GLU A 46 -9.76 -34.49 -0.27
N ASP A 47 -9.85 -34.27 -1.59
CA ASP A 47 -10.60 -33.19 -2.25
C ASP A 47 -12.01 -33.00 -1.72
N CYS A 48 -12.68 -34.08 -1.33
CA CYS A 48 -14.06 -34.04 -0.85
C CYS A 48 -14.23 -33.36 0.52
N VAL A 49 -13.16 -33.25 1.29
CA VAL A 49 -13.12 -32.64 2.64
C VAL A 49 -12.13 -31.46 2.69
N ASP A 50 -11.47 -31.17 1.56
CA ASP A 50 -10.55 -30.05 1.43
C ASP A 50 -11.19 -28.89 0.65
N PRO A 51 -11.52 -27.78 1.32
CA PRO A 51 -11.92 -26.54 0.67
C PRO A 51 -10.88 -25.90 -0.26
N CYS A 52 -9.61 -26.29 -0.12
CA CYS A 52 -8.49 -25.77 -0.92
C CYS A 52 -7.80 -26.87 -1.74
N SER A 53 -8.53 -27.78 -2.32
CA SER A 53 -8.08 -29.00 -3.02
C SER A 53 -7.07 -28.80 -4.19
N ASP A 54 -6.70 -27.56 -4.49
CA ASP A 54 -5.66 -27.23 -5.49
C ASP A 54 -4.49 -26.43 -4.82
N ASP A 55 -4.40 -26.39 -3.49
CA ASP A 55 -3.37 -25.64 -2.74
C ASP A 55 -2.62 -26.52 -1.73
N PRO A 56 -1.47 -27.09 -2.10
CA PRO A 56 -0.73 -28.03 -1.25
C PRO A 56 -0.19 -27.41 0.05
N ASN A 57 -0.47 -26.15 0.35
CA ASN A 57 -0.05 -25.47 1.57
C ASN A 57 -1.22 -25.09 2.47
N LYS A 58 -2.45 -25.27 2.02
CA LYS A 58 -3.66 -24.87 2.75
C LYS A 58 -4.78 -25.87 2.61
N VAL A 59 -5.24 -26.40 3.74
CA VAL A 59 -6.47 -27.19 3.88
C VAL A 59 -7.71 -26.31 4.00
N GLN A 60 -7.53 -25.04 4.41
CA GLN A 60 -8.62 -24.07 4.59
C GLN A 60 -8.26 -22.75 3.95
N PRO A 61 -9.22 -22.02 3.37
CA PRO A 61 -8.94 -20.75 2.65
C PRO A 61 -8.30 -19.66 3.52
N GLY A 62 -8.52 -19.68 4.83
CA GLY A 62 -8.02 -18.61 5.68
C GLY A 62 -8.58 -17.24 5.33
N VAL A 63 -7.83 -16.17 5.60
CA VAL A 63 -8.21 -14.79 5.30
C VAL A 63 -8.03 -14.48 3.81
N CYS A 64 -6.91 -14.94 3.23
CA CYS A 64 -6.53 -14.62 1.85
C CYS A 64 -7.11 -15.59 0.80
N GLY A 65 -7.87 -16.59 1.21
CA GLY A 65 -8.36 -17.64 0.31
C GLY A 65 -7.32 -18.73 0.05
N CYS A 66 -7.67 -19.68 -0.84
CA CYS A 66 -6.74 -20.69 -1.30
C CYS A 66 -5.73 -20.08 -2.28
N ASN A 67 -4.56 -20.70 -2.42
CA ASN A 67 -3.46 -20.29 -3.29
C ASN A 67 -2.78 -18.96 -2.91
N GLN A 68 -3.10 -18.40 -1.73
CA GLN A 68 -2.45 -17.22 -1.21
C GLN A 68 -2.18 -17.39 0.30
N ALA A 69 -0.94 -17.14 0.73
CA ALA A 69 -0.57 -17.23 2.14
C ALA A 69 -1.27 -16.14 2.98
N ASP A 70 -1.69 -16.50 4.21
CA ASP A 70 -2.22 -15.53 5.19
C ASP A 70 -1.05 -14.87 5.96
N THR A 71 -0.09 -14.31 5.21
CA THR A 71 1.07 -13.63 5.78
C THR A 71 0.67 -12.24 6.24
N ASP A 72 1.21 -11.80 7.37
CA ASP A 72 1.18 -10.45 7.88
C ASP A 72 2.65 -10.01 8.02
N THR A 73 3.13 -9.25 7.04
CA THR A 73 4.56 -8.95 6.90
C THR A 73 5.05 -7.91 7.90
N ASP A 74 4.23 -6.94 8.25
CA ASP A 74 4.60 -5.86 9.18
C ASP A 74 4.06 -6.04 10.60
N GLY A 75 3.15 -7.00 10.81
CA GLY A 75 2.66 -7.40 12.12
C GLY A 75 1.57 -6.50 12.71
N ASP A 76 0.80 -5.83 11.86
CA ASP A 76 -0.30 -4.97 12.30
C ASP A 76 -1.63 -5.70 12.51
N SER A 77 -1.66 -7.01 12.25
CA SER A 77 -2.79 -7.93 12.36
C SER A 77 -3.76 -7.91 11.17
N VAL A 78 -3.36 -7.31 10.05
CA VAL A 78 -4.04 -7.44 8.78
C VAL A 78 -3.15 -8.24 7.83
N ALA A 79 -3.72 -9.22 7.16
CA ALA A 79 -2.94 -10.02 6.22
C ALA A 79 -2.58 -9.20 4.97
N ASP A 80 -1.39 -9.46 4.39
CA ASP A 80 -0.87 -8.74 3.22
C ASP A 80 -1.86 -8.67 2.05
N CYS A 81 -2.75 -9.65 1.93
CA CYS A 81 -3.78 -9.68 0.88
C CYS A 81 -4.90 -8.66 1.07
N ASP A 82 -5.17 -8.26 2.31
CA ASP A 82 -6.19 -7.29 2.70
C ASP A 82 -5.58 -5.95 3.12
N ASP A 83 -4.23 -5.89 3.22
CA ASP A 83 -3.50 -4.69 3.60
C ASP A 83 -3.01 -3.91 2.37
N GLY A 84 -3.43 -2.66 2.25
CA GLY A 84 -2.96 -1.74 1.21
C GLY A 84 -1.52 -1.25 1.42
N CYS A 85 -0.94 -1.49 2.61
CA CYS A 85 0.44 -1.12 2.97
C CYS A 85 1.18 -2.26 3.70
N PRO A 86 1.41 -3.44 3.09
CA PRO A 86 1.90 -4.65 3.76
C PRO A 86 3.30 -4.57 4.39
N GLN A 87 3.92 -3.42 4.45
CA GLN A 87 5.23 -3.17 5.05
C GLN A 87 5.21 -1.95 5.98
N ASP A 88 4.02 -1.46 6.34
CA ASP A 88 3.85 -0.28 7.20
C ASP A 88 2.78 -0.52 8.27
N ALA A 89 3.17 -1.14 9.37
CA ALA A 89 2.32 -1.48 10.52
C ALA A 89 1.54 -0.31 11.16
N LYS A 90 1.60 0.87 10.60
CA LYS A 90 0.83 2.04 11.03
C LYS A 90 -0.24 2.44 10.04
N LYS A 91 -0.27 1.82 8.87
CA LYS A 91 -1.18 2.14 7.77
C LYS A 91 -1.75 0.89 7.14
N LEU A 92 -3.06 0.76 7.14
CA LEU A 92 -3.81 -0.26 6.41
C LEU A 92 -4.04 0.11 4.94
N GLY A 93 -3.53 1.25 4.52
CA GLY A 93 -3.66 1.73 3.15
C GLY A 93 -2.83 2.98 2.89
N PRO A 94 -2.53 3.29 1.62
CA PRO A 94 -1.57 4.33 1.25
C PRO A 94 -1.97 5.74 1.70
N GLY A 95 -3.26 5.98 1.92
CA GLY A 95 -3.73 7.34 2.22
C GLY A 95 -3.33 8.35 1.15
N THR A 96 -3.11 9.59 1.54
CA THR A 96 -2.72 10.69 0.66
C THR A 96 -1.21 10.70 0.38
N CYS A 97 -0.40 10.28 1.39
CA CYS A 97 1.06 10.33 1.35
C CYS A 97 1.73 9.03 0.86
N GLY A 98 0.95 7.97 0.68
CA GLY A 98 1.49 6.64 0.37
C GLY A 98 1.91 5.86 1.62
N CYS A 99 2.28 4.59 1.42
CA CYS A 99 2.78 3.75 2.50
C CYS A 99 4.17 4.23 2.96
N GLY A 100 4.46 4.09 4.25
CA GLY A 100 5.75 4.47 4.84
C GLY A 100 5.90 5.96 5.15
N ILE A 101 4.95 6.81 4.73
CA ILE A 101 4.99 8.25 4.97
C ILE A 101 3.80 8.64 5.87
N PRO A 102 4.02 9.24 7.05
CA PRO A 102 2.96 9.69 7.91
C PRO A 102 2.05 10.75 7.24
N GLU A 103 0.75 10.73 7.56
CA GLU A 103 -0.22 11.77 7.19
C GLU A 103 -0.10 12.96 8.19
N LEU A 104 1.11 13.49 8.34
CA LEU A 104 1.35 14.63 9.21
C LEU A 104 0.93 15.91 8.50
N ASP A 105 0.24 16.77 9.21
CA ASP A 105 -0.14 18.13 8.83
C ASP A 105 0.40 19.04 9.93
N THR A 106 1.56 19.66 9.68
CA THR A 106 2.33 20.38 10.71
C THR A 106 1.70 21.73 11.07
N ASP A 107 1.18 22.46 10.08
CA ASP A 107 0.59 23.77 10.27
C ASP A 107 -0.94 23.75 10.38
N LYS A 108 -1.57 22.60 10.05
CA LYS A 108 -3.00 22.34 10.16
C LYS A 108 -3.87 23.12 9.18
N ASP A 109 -3.34 23.35 7.99
CA ASP A 109 -4.11 23.96 6.91
C ASP A 109 -5.05 22.98 6.20
N GLY A 110 -4.92 21.67 6.49
CA GLY A 110 -5.71 20.58 5.93
C GLY A 110 -5.00 19.83 4.81
N THR A 111 -3.76 20.20 4.49
CA THR A 111 -2.91 19.53 3.48
C THR A 111 -1.77 18.81 4.21
N PRO A 112 -1.64 17.49 4.06
CA PRO A 112 -0.51 16.78 4.66
C PRO A 112 0.84 17.27 4.12
N ASP A 113 1.85 17.35 5.01
CA ASP A 113 3.22 17.79 4.71
C ASP A 113 3.83 17.18 3.44
N CYS A 114 3.46 15.93 3.13
CA CYS A 114 3.94 15.21 1.94
C CYS A 114 3.43 15.81 0.62
N ASN A 115 2.32 16.54 0.65
CA ASN A 115 1.68 17.19 -0.51
C ASN A 115 1.63 18.71 -0.36
N ASP A 116 2.19 19.23 0.73
CA ASP A 116 2.25 20.65 1.01
C ASP A 116 3.60 21.22 0.64
N GLY A 117 3.61 22.22 -0.26
CA GLY A 117 4.80 22.96 -0.63
C GLY A 117 5.28 23.93 0.46
N CYS A 118 4.44 24.19 1.47
CA CYS A 118 4.71 25.09 2.61
C CYS A 118 4.33 24.47 3.96
N PRO A 119 4.91 23.35 4.40
CA PRO A 119 4.43 22.56 5.56
C PRO A 119 4.48 23.24 6.94
N ALA A 120 4.76 24.50 7.00
CA ALA A 120 4.80 25.30 8.23
C ALA A 120 4.09 26.66 8.05
N ASP A 121 3.25 26.81 7.03
CA ASP A 121 2.51 28.04 6.72
C ASP A 121 1.03 27.75 6.51
N GLU A 122 0.25 27.81 7.57
CA GLU A 122 -1.22 27.58 7.60
C GLU A 122 -1.98 28.37 6.50
N GLY A 123 -1.39 29.40 5.94
CA GLY A 123 -2.00 30.23 4.89
C GLY A 123 -1.66 29.81 3.47
N LYS A 124 -0.76 28.84 3.28
CA LYS A 124 -0.25 28.50 1.94
C LYS A 124 0.08 27.02 1.82
N THR A 125 -0.46 26.38 0.80
CA THR A 125 -0.08 25.02 0.37
C THR A 125 1.01 25.01 -0.70
N GLU A 126 1.30 26.19 -1.29
CA GLU A 126 2.32 26.38 -2.32
C GLU A 126 3.12 27.67 -2.04
N PRO A 127 4.43 27.71 -2.32
CA PRO A 127 5.28 28.87 -2.03
C PRO A 127 4.82 30.16 -2.70
N GLY A 128 4.18 30.06 -3.85
CA GLY A 128 3.81 31.26 -4.63
C GLY A 128 5.02 32.11 -5.02
N ALA A 129 4.78 33.40 -5.23
CA ALA A 129 5.82 34.35 -5.65
C ALA A 129 6.73 34.77 -4.49
N CYS A 130 6.19 34.79 -3.25
CA CYS A 130 6.90 35.28 -2.07
C CYS A 130 7.55 34.16 -1.23
N GLY A 131 7.38 32.90 -1.62
CA GLY A 131 7.78 31.77 -0.79
C GLY A 131 6.79 31.50 0.35
N CYS A 132 7.11 30.50 1.16
CA CYS A 132 6.34 30.17 2.35
C CYS A 132 6.57 31.23 3.43
N GLY A 133 5.55 31.47 4.27
CA GLY A 133 5.59 32.42 5.39
C GLY A 133 5.37 33.87 5.00
N VAL A 134 5.18 34.18 3.71
CA VAL A 134 4.91 35.54 3.23
C VAL A 134 3.73 35.52 2.27
N ALA A 135 2.73 36.36 2.52
CA ALA A 135 1.56 36.46 1.66
C ALA A 135 1.94 37.04 0.26
N ASP A 136 1.33 36.50 -0.80
CA ASP A 136 1.46 37.02 -2.16
C ASP A 136 0.48 38.19 -2.36
N GLU A 137 0.74 39.33 -1.73
CA GLU A 137 -0.11 40.51 -1.77
C GLU A 137 0.51 41.63 -2.63
N ASP A 138 -0.34 42.32 -3.36
CA ASP A 138 -0.08 43.60 -4.02
C ASP A 138 -0.90 44.66 -3.28
N LYS A 139 -0.29 45.32 -2.27
CA LYS A 139 -0.97 46.25 -1.39
C LYS A 139 -1.18 47.62 -2.01
N ASP A 140 -0.33 48.02 -2.93
CA ASP A 140 -0.41 49.29 -3.60
C ASP A 140 -1.22 49.25 -4.91
N GLY A 141 -1.56 48.06 -5.39
CA GLY A 141 -2.40 47.87 -6.58
C GLY A 141 -1.71 48.18 -7.90
N GLU A 142 -0.37 48.16 -7.93
CA GLU A 142 0.39 48.44 -9.14
C GLU A 142 0.55 47.22 -10.08
N GLY A 143 0.02 46.03 -9.67
CA GLY A 143 0.02 44.81 -10.48
C GLY A 143 1.27 43.94 -10.29
N THR A 144 2.11 44.27 -9.30
CA THR A 144 3.31 43.49 -8.96
C THR A 144 3.24 43.12 -7.48
N ILE A 145 3.49 41.84 -7.17
CA ILE A 145 3.47 41.35 -5.77
C ILE A 145 4.62 42.00 -4.98
N ASP A 146 4.31 42.54 -3.80
CA ASP A 146 5.22 43.39 -2.99
C ASP A 146 6.55 42.72 -2.66
N CYS A 147 6.56 41.40 -2.38
CA CYS A 147 7.82 40.70 -2.08
C CYS A 147 8.78 40.56 -3.26
N VAL A 148 8.28 40.64 -4.50
CA VAL A 148 9.09 40.59 -5.71
C VAL A 148 9.77 41.93 -5.97
N GLN A 149 9.15 43.02 -5.53
CA GLN A 149 9.71 44.39 -5.67
C GLN A 149 10.99 44.61 -4.84
N VAL A 150 11.07 43.99 -3.65
CA VAL A 150 12.24 44.13 -2.76
C VAL A 150 13.51 43.55 -3.38
N SER A 151 13.38 42.60 -4.30
CA SER A 151 14.53 42.03 -5.03
C SER A 151 15.13 42.97 -6.10
N THR A 152 14.42 44.06 -6.47
CA THR A 152 14.88 45.02 -7.47
C THR A 152 15.47 46.33 -6.87
N THR A 153 15.75 46.34 -5.53
CA THR A 153 16.47 47.50 -4.97
C THR A 153 17.86 47.55 -5.58
N THR A 154 17.95 48.26 -6.69
CA THR A 154 19.18 48.66 -7.35
C THR A 154 20.04 49.40 -6.32
N THR A 155 21.17 48.80 -5.93
CA THR A 155 22.20 49.52 -5.19
C THR A 155 22.72 50.63 -6.06
N THR A 156 22.12 51.82 -5.99
CA THR A 156 22.67 53.03 -6.59
C THR A 156 23.90 53.40 -5.78
N THR A 157 25.04 52.90 -6.17
CA THR A 157 26.34 53.36 -5.65
C THR A 157 26.56 54.79 -6.12
N THR A 158 26.25 55.74 -5.25
CA THR A 158 26.61 57.15 -5.49
C THR A 158 28.11 57.27 -5.36
N THR A 159 28.81 57.26 -6.49
CA THR A 159 30.26 57.55 -6.55
C THR A 159 30.44 59.03 -6.32
N THR A 160 30.77 59.44 -5.08
CA THR A 160 31.17 60.82 -4.78
C THR A 160 32.60 61.00 -5.28
N THR A 161 32.73 61.67 -6.44
CA THR A 161 34.04 62.07 -6.98
C THR A 161 34.56 63.24 -6.15
N THR A 162 35.50 63.00 -5.23
CA THR A 162 36.23 64.05 -4.51
C THR A 162 37.30 64.58 -5.42
N THR A 163 37.11 65.79 -5.96
CA THR A 163 38.14 66.53 -6.75
C THR A 163 39.12 67.14 -5.78
N THR A 164 40.32 66.60 -5.67
CA THR A 164 41.43 67.20 -4.89
C THR A 164 42.13 68.25 -5.76
N THR A 165 41.97 69.50 -5.41
CA THR A 165 42.71 70.61 -6.05
C THR A 165 44.06 70.72 -5.38
N THR A 166 45.12 70.39 -6.09
CA THR A 166 46.51 70.58 -5.63
C THR A 166 47.00 72.04 -6.01
N THR A 167 47.18 72.84 -4.99
CA THR A 167 47.77 74.17 -5.16
C THR A 167 49.29 74.07 -5.04
N THR A 168 50.02 74.38 -6.17
CA THR A 168 51.47 74.45 -6.21
C THR A 168 51.88 75.86 -5.88
N THR A 169 52.59 76.07 -4.74
CA THR A 169 53.19 77.35 -4.39
C THR A 169 54.67 77.36 -4.84
N THR A 170 55.04 78.19 -5.73
CA THR A 170 56.43 78.42 -6.15
C THR A 170 56.98 79.57 -5.33
N THR A 171 58.07 79.34 -4.59
CA THR A 171 58.81 80.42 -3.90
C THR A 171 60.11 80.67 -4.68
N THR A 172 60.36 81.93 -5.02
CA THR A 172 61.60 82.47 -5.51
C THR A 172 62.65 82.65 -4.45
#